data_11e94ae84286d76e6e5908933dcece64
#
_entry.id   11e94ae84286d76e6e5908933dcece64
#
_cell.length_a   1.000
_cell.length_b   1.000
_cell.length_c   1.000
_cell.angle_alpha   90.00
_cell.angle_beta   90.00
_cell.angle_gamma   90.00
#
_symmetry.space_group_name_H-M   'P 1'
#
loop_
_entity.id
_entity.type
_entity.pdbx_description
1 polymer ?
#
loop_
_entity_poly.entity_id
_entity_poly.type
_entity_poly.pdbx_seq_one_letter_code
_entity_poly.pdbx_strand_id
1 'polypeptide(L)'
;MTWRRSFDVPPPPQPVDDEFSQAHDPRYADIEGGPPVTECLKDVIVRMLPYWDSAIVPDLRAGKTVLVAAHGNSLRGIVKHLDGISDEAISGLNIPTGMPLVYHLASDAGGDLRPTIAGGEYLDPEAAKAAAAAVANQGR
;
A
#
# COMPACT_ATOMS: atom_id res chain seq x y z
N MET A 1 -6.28 -12.99 -15.76
CA MET A 1 -4.98 -12.50 -15.22
C MET A 1 -5.00 -12.71 -13.70
N THR A 2 -4.29 -13.74 -13.22
CA THR A 2 -4.37 -14.20 -11.83
C THR A 2 -3.65 -13.25 -10.85
N TRP A 3 -2.61 -12.54 -11.29
CA TRP A 3 -1.77 -11.72 -10.41
C TRP A 3 -2.32 -10.33 -10.09
N ARG A 4 -3.13 -9.72 -10.97
CA ARG A 4 -3.50 -8.30 -10.88
C ARG A 4 -4.12 -7.88 -9.54
N ARG A 5 -4.78 -8.78 -8.83
CA ARG A 5 -5.43 -8.53 -7.54
C ARG A 5 -5.07 -9.57 -6.48
N SER A 6 -4.16 -10.48 -6.79
CA SER A 6 -3.67 -11.46 -5.85
C SER A 6 -2.86 -10.79 -4.73
N PHE A 7 -2.91 -11.38 -3.55
CA PHE A 7 -2.07 -11.00 -2.44
C PHE A 7 -0.63 -11.47 -2.63
N ASP A 8 -0.44 -12.74 -3.05
CA ASP A 8 0.83 -13.46 -3.02
C ASP A 8 1.31 -14.00 -4.39
N VAL A 9 0.54 -13.76 -5.47
CA VAL A 9 0.97 -14.17 -6.82
C VAL A 9 1.54 -12.96 -7.55
N PRO A 10 2.88 -12.90 -7.77
CA PRO A 10 3.51 -11.81 -8.49
C PRO A 10 3.24 -11.92 -10.01
N PRO A 11 3.33 -10.80 -10.76
CA PRO A 11 3.40 -10.86 -12.21
C PRO A 11 4.68 -11.58 -12.67
N PRO A 12 4.76 -12.01 -13.94
CA PRO A 12 6.01 -12.54 -14.48
C PRO A 12 7.18 -11.57 -14.27
N PRO A 13 8.38 -12.06 -13.91
CA PRO A 13 9.56 -11.20 -13.75
C PRO A 13 9.85 -10.40 -15.02
N GLN A 14 10.20 -9.12 -14.85
CA GLN A 14 10.61 -8.28 -15.96
C GLN A 14 12.04 -8.68 -16.42
N PRO A 15 12.26 -8.95 -17.71
CA PRO A 15 13.61 -9.21 -18.22
C PRO A 15 14.55 -8.04 -17.96
N VAL A 16 15.81 -8.31 -17.65
CA VAL A 16 16.81 -7.28 -17.33
C VAL A 16 17.11 -6.38 -18.55
N ASP A 17 16.97 -6.93 -19.75
CA ASP A 17 17.17 -6.26 -21.05
C ASP A 17 15.89 -5.62 -21.64
N ASP A 18 14.77 -5.65 -20.91
CA ASP A 18 13.55 -4.94 -21.30
C ASP A 18 13.78 -3.41 -21.28
N GLU A 19 13.18 -2.69 -22.25
CA GLU A 19 13.33 -1.23 -22.38
C GLU A 19 12.85 -0.43 -21.16
N PHE A 20 11.94 -0.99 -20.37
CA PHE A 20 11.41 -0.40 -19.13
C PHE A 20 12.11 -0.96 -17.88
N SER A 21 13.13 -1.81 -18.04
CA SER A 21 13.86 -2.38 -16.91
C SER A 21 14.60 -1.30 -16.13
N GLN A 22 14.50 -1.37 -14.81
CA GLN A 22 15.22 -0.48 -13.89
C GLN A 22 16.56 -1.10 -13.40
N ALA A 23 16.94 -2.26 -13.91
CA ALA A 23 18.12 -3.01 -13.45
C ALA A 23 19.44 -2.21 -13.58
N HIS A 24 19.49 -1.28 -14.53
CA HIS A 24 20.68 -0.43 -14.78
C HIS A 24 20.44 1.05 -14.47
N ASP A 25 19.33 1.39 -13.80
CA ASP A 25 19.04 2.77 -13.44
C ASP A 25 19.94 3.23 -12.28
N PRO A 26 20.76 4.27 -12.46
CA PRO A 26 21.70 4.73 -11.43
C PRO A 26 21.01 5.20 -10.14
N ARG A 27 19.72 5.52 -10.18
CA ARG A 27 18.96 5.88 -8.97
C ARG A 27 18.80 4.72 -7.99
N TYR A 28 18.99 3.50 -8.46
CA TYR A 28 18.84 2.26 -7.68
C TYR A 28 20.14 1.50 -7.51
N ALA A 29 21.29 2.12 -7.84
CA ALA A 29 22.61 1.47 -7.77
C ALA A 29 23.01 1.01 -6.36
N ASP A 30 22.51 1.73 -5.32
CA ASP A 30 22.81 1.42 -3.92
C ASP A 30 21.86 0.39 -3.29
N ILE A 31 20.90 -0.13 -4.05
CA ILE A 31 20.00 -1.17 -3.53
C ILE A 31 20.70 -2.51 -3.58
N GLU A 32 20.94 -3.11 -2.42
CA GLU A 32 21.49 -4.46 -2.32
C GLU A 32 20.53 -5.46 -3.00
N GLY A 33 21.06 -6.24 -3.95
CA GLY A 33 20.27 -7.15 -4.78
C GLY A 33 19.55 -6.51 -5.98
N GLY A 34 19.67 -5.20 -6.16
CA GLY A 34 19.03 -4.43 -7.24
C GLY A 34 17.55 -4.16 -7.00
N PRO A 35 16.90 -3.40 -7.89
CA PRO A 35 15.46 -3.16 -7.83
C PRO A 35 14.68 -4.45 -8.09
N PRO A 36 13.51 -4.65 -7.43
CA PRO A 36 12.68 -5.82 -7.67
C PRO A 36 12.24 -5.93 -9.12
N VAL A 37 12.46 -7.08 -9.74
CA VAL A 37 12.00 -7.38 -11.11
C VAL A 37 10.55 -7.86 -11.16
N THR A 38 9.99 -8.21 -10.02
CA THR A 38 8.58 -8.58 -9.81
C THR A 38 8.25 -8.46 -8.33
N GLU A 39 7.03 -8.05 -8.01
CA GLU A 39 6.50 -8.00 -6.63
C GLU A 39 5.01 -8.32 -6.62
N CYS A 40 4.56 -9.11 -5.67
CA CYS A 40 3.16 -9.17 -5.25
C CYS A 40 2.88 -8.22 -4.08
N LEU A 41 1.63 -8.08 -3.67
CA LEU A 41 1.27 -7.19 -2.56
C LEU A 41 1.94 -7.61 -1.23
N LYS A 42 2.12 -8.90 -1.01
CA LYS A 42 2.83 -9.45 0.16
C LYS A 42 4.28 -8.95 0.23
N ASP A 43 5.00 -8.95 -0.89
CA ASP A 43 6.39 -8.49 -0.95
C ASP A 43 6.47 -6.99 -0.66
N VAL A 44 5.56 -6.20 -1.22
CA VAL A 44 5.44 -4.75 -0.94
C VAL A 44 5.23 -4.50 0.56
N ILE A 45 4.36 -5.27 1.22
CA ILE A 45 4.10 -5.12 2.66
C ILE A 45 5.36 -5.47 3.47
N VAL A 46 6.04 -6.57 3.16
CA VAL A 46 7.24 -7.01 3.87
C VAL A 46 8.34 -5.93 3.83
N ARG A 47 8.58 -5.28 2.68
CA ARG A 47 9.60 -4.23 2.60
C ARG A 47 9.16 -2.87 3.13
N MET A 48 7.85 -2.62 3.23
CA MET A 48 7.29 -1.35 3.70
C MET A 48 7.17 -1.28 5.22
N LEU A 49 6.78 -2.37 5.89
CA LEU A 49 6.53 -2.38 7.33
C LEU A 49 7.73 -1.95 8.19
N PRO A 50 8.99 -2.30 7.88
CA PRO A 50 10.13 -1.78 8.64
C PRO A 50 10.21 -0.26 8.65
N TYR A 51 9.87 0.41 7.54
CA TYR A 51 9.81 1.86 7.47
C TYR A 51 8.59 2.43 8.23
N TRP A 52 7.46 1.76 8.13
CA TRP A 52 6.27 2.09 8.92
C TRP A 52 6.60 2.11 10.41
N ASP A 53 7.22 1.04 10.92
CA ASP A 53 7.50 0.89 12.35
C ASP A 53 8.63 1.83 12.84
N SER A 54 9.67 2.04 12.03
CA SER A 54 10.84 2.81 12.43
C SER A 54 10.73 4.32 12.21
N ALA A 55 9.90 4.77 11.26
CA ALA A 55 9.78 6.17 10.89
C ALA A 55 8.37 6.74 11.14
N ILE A 56 7.33 6.07 10.63
CA ILE A 56 5.96 6.62 10.67
C ILE A 56 5.35 6.49 12.07
N VAL A 57 5.45 5.31 12.68
CA VAL A 57 4.88 5.07 14.03
C VAL A 57 5.46 6.02 15.08
N PRO A 58 6.78 6.30 15.17
CA PRO A 58 7.34 7.27 16.09
C PRO A 58 6.76 8.68 15.92
N ASP A 59 6.58 9.12 14.67
CA ASP A 59 6.00 10.44 14.39
C ASP A 59 4.53 10.52 14.81
N LEU A 60 3.75 9.49 14.55
CA LEU A 60 2.37 9.37 15.02
C LEU A 60 2.28 9.38 16.55
N ARG A 61 3.16 8.64 17.24
CA ARG A 61 3.25 8.63 18.71
C ARG A 61 3.67 9.98 19.31
N ALA A 62 4.42 10.77 18.56
CA ALA A 62 4.77 12.14 18.92
C ALA A 62 3.61 13.15 18.68
N GLY A 63 2.42 12.67 18.27
CA GLY A 63 1.24 13.49 18.01
C GLY A 63 1.26 14.23 16.67
N LYS A 64 2.14 13.83 15.75
CA LYS A 64 2.19 14.45 14.42
C LYS A 64 1.11 13.87 13.50
N THR A 65 0.66 14.69 12.56
CA THR A 65 -0.11 14.25 11.41
C THR A 65 0.86 13.84 10.30
N VAL A 66 0.79 12.60 9.85
CA VAL A 66 1.65 12.06 8.79
C VAL A 66 0.85 11.92 7.50
N LEU A 67 1.32 12.55 6.42
CA LEU A 67 0.78 12.38 5.07
C LEU A 67 1.58 11.32 4.33
N VAL A 68 0.90 10.25 3.88
CA VAL A 68 1.47 9.19 3.06
C VAL A 68 0.96 9.33 1.63
N ALA A 69 1.81 9.80 0.73
CA ALA A 69 1.55 9.84 -0.71
C ALA A 69 2.31 8.72 -1.40
N ALA A 70 1.60 7.72 -1.93
CA ALA A 70 2.21 6.53 -2.50
C ALA A 70 1.35 5.90 -3.61
N HIS A 71 1.91 4.92 -4.30
CA HIS A 71 1.16 4.12 -5.27
C HIS A 71 0.00 3.37 -4.61
N GLY A 72 -1.11 3.19 -5.32
CA GLY A 72 -2.31 2.53 -4.79
C GLY A 72 -2.07 1.16 -4.17
N ASN A 73 -1.13 0.35 -4.71
CA ASN A 73 -0.80 -0.95 -4.11
C ASN A 73 -0.08 -0.81 -2.76
N SER A 74 0.83 0.17 -2.62
CA SER A 74 1.46 0.46 -1.33
C SER A 74 0.44 0.92 -0.30
N LEU A 75 -0.50 1.80 -0.70
CA LEU A 75 -1.59 2.24 0.17
C LEU A 75 -2.52 1.08 0.55
N ARG A 76 -2.84 0.16 -0.37
CA ARG A 76 -3.59 -1.07 -0.06
C ARG A 76 -2.87 -1.92 0.98
N GLY A 77 -1.54 -2.00 0.92
CA GLY A 77 -0.72 -2.69 1.92
C GLY A 77 -0.84 -2.05 3.30
N ILE A 78 -0.80 -0.71 3.39
CA ILE A 78 -0.97 0.03 4.65
C ILE A 78 -2.38 -0.21 5.22
N VAL A 79 -3.41 -0.06 4.40
CA VAL A 79 -4.81 -0.28 4.82
C VAL A 79 -5.02 -1.72 5.29
N LYS A 80 -4.47 -2.71 4.56
CA LYS A 80 -4.51 -4.11 5.00
C LYS A 80 -3.88 -4.30 6.38
N HIS A 81 -2.74 -3.68 6.63
CA HIS A 81 -2.03 -3.75 7.91
C HIS A 81 -2.84 -3.10 9.04
N LEU A 82 -3.37 -1.89 8.80
CA LEU A 82 -4.14 -1.14 9.80
C LEU A 82 -5.46 -1.82 10.19
N ASP A 83 -6.21 -2.29 9.20
CA ASP A 83 -7.55 -2.84 9.39
C ASP A 83 -7.56 -4.36 9.61
N GLY A 84 -6.42 -5.03 9.52
CA GLY A 84 -6.33 -6.48 9.65
C GLY A 84 -7.09 -7.24 8.56
N ILE A 85 -7.14 -6.69 7.33
CA ILE A 85 -7.85 -7.30 6.20
C ILE A 85 -7.20 -8.64 5.85
N SER A 86 -8.00 -9.70 5.62
CA SER A 86 -7.48 -11.02 5.26
C SER A 86 -6.80 -11.01 3.87
N ASP A 87 -6.01 -12.04 3.58
CA ASP A 87 -5.33 -12.20 2.29
C ASP A 87 -6.32 -12.37 1.13
N GLU A 88 -7.45 -13.01 1.39
CA GLU A 88 -8.53 -13.21 0.41
C GLU A 88 -9.31 -11.90 0.17
N ALA A 89 -9.62 -11.18 1.25
CA ALA A 89 -10.46 -9.98 1.20
C ALA A 89 -9.75 -8.78 0.56
N ILE A 90 -8.40 -8.71 0.63
CA ILE A 90 -7.63 -7.57 0.09
C ILE A 90 -7.80 -7.40 -1.42
N SER A 91 -8.14 -8.47 -2.14
CA SER A 91 -8.41 -8.42 -3.58
C SER A 91 -9.56 -7.48 -3.94
N GLY A 92 -10.53 -7.31 -3.03
CA GLY A 92 -11.70 -6.43 -3.18
C GLY A 92 -11.45 -4.97 -2.86
N LEU A 93 -10.35 -4.63 -2.17
CA LEU A 93 -10.06 -3.26 -1.78
C LEU A 93 -9.61 -2.42 -2.99
N ASN A 94 -10.31 -1.31 -3.23
CA ASN A 94 -9.97 -0.31 -4.24
C ASN A 94 -9.75 1.04 -3.54
N ILE A 95 -8.58 1.64 -3.76
CA ILE A 95 -8.25 2.97 -3.25
C ILE A 95 -8.31 3.94 -4.42
N PRO A 96 -9.23 4.91 -4.42
CA PRO A 96 -9.35 5.89 -5.48
C PRO A 96 -8.16 6.84 -5.50
N THR A 97 -7.70 7.21 -6.69
CA THR A 97 -6.59 8.15 -6.86
C THR A 97 -7.03 9.57 -6.49
N GLY A 98 -6.18 10.27 -5.74
CA GLY A 98 -6.38 11.69 -5.38
C GLY A 98 -7.47 11.94 -4.33
N MET A 99 -8.03 10.89 -3.72
CA MET A 99 -9.00 11.01 -2.64
C MET A 99 -8.32 10.82 -1.29
N PRO A 100 -8.22 11.86 -0.44
CA PRO A 100 -7.62 11.72 0.88
C PRO A 100 -8.43 10.79 1.78
N LEU A 101 -7.75 9.77 2.32
CA LEU A 101 -8.26 8.82 3.30
C LEU A 101 -7.60 9.10 4.65
N VAL A 102 -8.37 9.43 5.67
CA VAL A 102 -7.90 9.78 7.00
C VAL A 102 -8.07 8.59 7.95
N TYR A 103 -7.02 8.25 8.67
CA TYR A 103 -7.04 7.32 9.78
C TYR A 103 -6.75 8.05 11.08
N HIS A 104 -7.64 7.94 12.05
CA HIS A 104 -7.37 8.30 13.44
C HIS A 104 -6.91 7.04 14.17
N LEU A 105 -5.70 7.10 14.76
CA LEU A 105 -5.08 5.96 15.42
C LEU A 105 -5.02 6.19 16.93
N ALA A 106 -5.26 5.13 17.69
CA ALA A 106 -5.10 5.11 19.14
C ALA A 106 -4.28 3.88 19.55
N SER A 107 -3.61 3.96 20.71
CA SER A 107 -2.92 2.80 21.26
C SER A 107 -3.92 1.81 21.82
N ASP A 108 -3.78 0.55 21.45
CA ASP A 108 -4.52 -0.55 22.07
C ASP A 108 -3.91 -0.95 23.43
N ALA A 109 -4.47 -1.96 24.08
CA ALA A 109 -4.00 -2.46 25.39
C ALA A 109 -2.56 -3.02 25.35
N GLY A 110 -2.07 -3.45 24.16
CA GLY A 110 -0.70 -3.91 23.93
C GLY A 110 0.27 -2.76 23.62
N GLY A 111 -0.26 -1.55 23.40
CA GLY A 111 0.52 -0.37 23.00
C GLY A 111 0.68 -0.22 21.49
N ASP A 112 0.07 -1.09 20.68
CA ASP A 112 0.08 -0.95 19.23
C ASP A 112 -0.90 0.12 18.77
N LEU A 113 -0.52 0.84 17.70
CA LEU A 113 -1.43 1.81 17.08
C LEU A 113 -2.47 1.08 16.23
N ARG A 114 -3.74 1.34 16.53
CA ARG A 114 -4.89 0.77 15.81
C ARG A 114 -5.84 1.86 15.36
N PRO A 115 -6.52 1.68 14.22
CA PRO A 115 -7.57 2.58 13.78
C PRO A 115 -8.70 2.68 14.83
N THR A 116 -9.16 3.87 15.10
CA THR A 116 -10.36 4.09 15.93
C THR A 116 -11.64 3.72 15.17
N ILE A 117 -11.59 3.81 13.84
CA ILE A 117 -12.64 3.41 12.90
C ILE A 117 -11.99 2.59 11.80
N ALA A 118 -12.42 1.33 11.61
CA ALA A 118 -11.94 0.48 10.54
C ALA A 118 -12.31 1.09 9.17
N GLY A 119 -11.39 1.01 8.21
CA GLY A 119 -11.55 1.59 6.87
C GLY A 119 -11.22 3.08 6.78
N GLY A 120 -10.99 3.75 7.90
CA GLY A 120 -10.77 5.20 7.92
C GLY A 120 -11.96 6.00 7.37
N GLU A 121 -11.72 7.27 7.09
CA GLU A 121 -12.75 8.19 6.59
C GLU A 121 -12.22 8.99 5.40
N TYR A 122 -12.92 8.93 4.27
CA TYR A 122 -12.61 9.81 3.14
C TYR A 122 -13.11 11.22 3.41
N LEU A 123 -12.30 12.24 3.07
CA LEU A 123 -12.72 13.64 3.23
C LEU A 123 -13.91 13.99 2.33
N ASP A 124 -14.07 13.32 1.19
CA ASP A 124 -15.26 13.37 0.33
C ASP A 124 -15.72 11.94 0.03
N PRO A 125 -16.64 11.39 0.86
CA PRO A 125 -17.08 10.00 0.72
C PRO A 125 -17.81 9.71 -0.59
N GLU A 126 -18.59 10.67 -1.11
CA GLU A 126 -19.37 10.48 -2.34
C GLU A 126 -18.44 10.45 -3.57
N ALA A 127 -17.50 11.39 -3.67
CA ALA A 127 -16.49 11.39 -4.72
C ALA A 127 -15.60 10.15 -4.63
N ALA A 128 -15.19 9.73 -3.43
CA ALA A 128 -14.38 8.54 -3.22
C ALA A 128 -15.10 7.26 -3.68
N LYS A 129 -16.39 7.12 -3.37
CA LYS A 129 -17.21 5.98 -3.81
C LYS A 129 -17.30 5.89 -5.34
N ALA A 130 -17.56 7.02 -6.01
CA ALA A 130 -17.61 7.09 -7.46
C ALA A 130 -16.26 6.73 -8.10
N ALA A 131 -15.15 7.29 -7.58
CA ALA A 131 -13.81 7.04 -8.06
C ALA A 131 -13.34 5.59 -7.79
N ALA A 132 -13.69 4.99 -6.65
CA ALA A 132 -13.39 3.58 -6.36
C ALA A 132 -14.09 2.63 -7.33
N ALA A 133 -15.34 2.94 -7.72
CA ALA A 133 -16.05 2.17 -8.74
C ALA A 133 -15.35 2.25 -10.11
N ALA A 134 -14.81 3.42 -10.48
CA ALA A 134 -14.02 3.58 -11.69
C ALA A 134 -12.75 2.74 -11.66
N VAL A 135 -12.01 2.72 -10.55
CA VAL A 135 -10.82 1.86 -10.36
C VAL A 135 -11.18 0.37 -10.46
N ALA A 136 -12.31 -0.04 -9.89
CA ALA A 136 -12.79 -1.43 -9.96
C ALA A 136 -13.04 -1.90 -11.40
N ASN A 137 -13.43 -0.99 -12.28
CA ASN A 137 -13.75 -1.25 -13.69
C ASN A 137 -12.56 -1.10 -14.64
N GLN A 138 -11.40 -0.61 -14.17
CA GLN A 138 -10.20 -0.49 -14.99
C GLN A 138 -9.69 -1.87 -15.42
N GLY A 139 -9.62 -2.10 -16.74
CA GLY A 139 -9.09 -3.32 -17.33
C GLY A 139 -10.08 -4.50 -17.39
N ARG A 140 -11.35 -4.19 -17.46
CA ARG A 140 -12.38 -5.12 -17.97
C ARG A 140 -12.51 -4.97 -19.49
#